data_781da2f902f73bd675b62bffc080f231
#
_entry.id   781da2f902f73bd675b62bffc080f231
#
_cell.length_a   1.000
_cell.length_b   1.000
_cell.length_c   1.000
_cell.angle_alpha   90.00
_cell.angle_beta   90.00
_cell.angle_gamma   90.00
#
_symmetry.space_group_name_H-M   'P 1'
#
loop_
_entity.id
_entity.type
_entity.pdbx_description
1 polymer ?
#
loop_
_entity_poly.entity_id
_entity_poly.type
_entity_poly.pdbx_seq_one_letter_code
_entity_poly.pdbx_strand_id
1 'polypeptide(L)'
;IIPRTGYFEAKEDDHAGELETSVMLHYYPDLVRMDLAGDGQFSKFGIEGLNTKVAWLPRDWSKVTQDTGVGYPKKATAEKGRRYMEAVIPKILQFVIDFTNKEIYNQS
;
A
#
# COMPACT_ATOMS: atom_id res chain seq x y z
N ILE A 1 10.86 0.64 2.11
CA ILE A 1 11.53 -0.20 3.12
C ILE A 1 11.61 -1.66 2.65
N ILE A 2 10.45 -2.29 2.52
CA ILE A 2 10.34 -3.65 2.01
C ILE A 2 9.57 -3.58 0.70
N PRO A 3 10.13 -4.08 -0.42
CA PRO A 3 9.42 -4.13 -1.68
C PRO A 3 8.15 -4.97 -1.57
N ARG A 4 7.08 -4.55 -2.26
CA ARG A 4 5.85 -5.35 -2.36
C ARG A 4 6.08 -6.67 -3.11
N THR A 5 6.99 -6.64 -4.05
CA THR A 5 7.31 -7.80 -4.91
C THR A 5 7.68 -9.01 -4.07
N GLY A 6 7.06 -10.13 -4.34
CA GLY A 6 7.26 -11.36 -3.58
C GLY A 6 6.26 -11.55 -2.44
N TYR A 7 5.55 -10.50 -2.04
CA TYR A 7 4.49 -10.57 -1.02
C TYR A 7 3.11 -10.42 -1.62
N PHE A 8 2.97 -9.60 -2.66
CA PHE A 8 1.68 -9.27 -3.28
C PHE A 8 1.74 -9.50 -4.79
N GLU A 9 0.59 -9.81 -5.35
CA GLU A 9 0.46 -10.14 -6.78
C GLU A 9 0.13 -8.92 -7.63
N ALA A 10 -0.57 -7.93 -7.08
CA ALA A 10 -1.01 -6.77 -7.85
C ALA A 10 0.19 -5.94 -8.31
N LYS A 11 0.18 -5.58 -9.60
CA LYS A 11 1.24 -4.74 -10.18
C LYS A 11 1.12 -3.30 -9.71
N GLU A 12 -0.11 -2.81 -9.58
CA GLU A 12 -0.41 -1.46 -9.10
C GLU A 12 -1.22 -1.57 -7.83
N ASP A 13 -0.86 -0.79 -6.82
CA ASP A 13 -1.49 -0.85 -5.51
C ASP A 13 -1.24 0.49 -4.83
N ASP A 14 -2.27 1.30 -4.72
CA ASP A 14 -2.14 2.68 -4.25
C ASP A 14 -3.01 2.95 -3.02
N HIS A 15 -4.25 2.48 -3.00
CA HIS A 15 -5.16 2.78 -1.91
C HIS A 15 -6.16 1.65 -1.72
N ALA A 16 -6.27 1.16 -0.50
CA ALA A 16 -7.19 0.08 -0.10
C ALA A 16 -7.12 -1.12 -1.06
N GLY A 17 -5.94 -1.40 -1.58
CA GLY A 17 -5.69 -2.50 -2.50
C GLY A 17 -5.27 -3.77 -1.79
N GLU A 18 -4.46 -4.56 -2.46
CA GLU A 18 -4.04 -5.86 -1.95
C GLU A 18 -3.21 -5.75 -0.68
N LEU A 19 -2.25 -4.82 -0.62
CA LEU A 19 -1.37 -4.67 0.53
C LEU A 19 -2.12 -4.21 1.78
N GLU A 20 -2.78 -3.07 1.70
CA GLU A 20 -3.47 -2.50 2.86
C GLU A 20 -4.58 -3.41 3.35
N THR A 21 -5.35 -3.99 2.44
CA THR A 21 -6.41 -4.93 2.80
C THR A 21 -5.85 -6.20 3.43
N SER A 22 -4.72 -6.72 2.93
CA SER A 22 -4.06 -7.88 3.52
C SER A 22 -3.58 -7.61 4.94
N VAL A 23 -3.01 -6.45 5.18
CA VAL A 23 -2.56 -6.04 6.52
C VAL A 23 -3.75 -5.95 7.48
N MET A 24 -4.84 -5.34 7.03
CA MET A 24 -6.07 -5.26 7.83
C MET A 24 -6.66 -6.63 8.12
N LEU A 25 -6.66 -7.53 7.13
CA LEU A 25 -7.13 -8.91 7.34
C LEU A 25 -6.30 -9.65 8.37
N HIS A 26 -5.00 -9.38 8.42
CA HIS A 26 -4.13 -10.00 9.41
C HIS A 26 -4.43 -9.52 10.84
N TYR A 27 -4.56 -8.21 11.03
CA TYR A 27 -4.73 -7.64 12.37
C TYR A 27 -6.19 -7.57 12.82
N TYR A 28 -7.10 -7.24 11.93
CA TYR A 28 -8.50 -6.98 12.27
C TYR A 28 -9.44 -7.54 11.20
N PRO A 29 -9.47 -8.87 11.02
CA PRO A 29 -10.28 -9.48 9.95
C PRO A 29 -11.76 -9.14 10.05
N ASP A 30 -12.29 -8.95 11.24
CA ASP A 30 -13.70 -8.66 11.44
C ASP A 30 -14.11 -7.26 10.96
N LEU A 31 -13.14 -6.37 10.74
CA LEU A 31 -13.40 -5.04 10.22
C LEU A 31 -13.35 -4.96 8.70
N VAL A 32 -12.97 -6.06 8.03
CA VAL A 32 -12.82 -6.09 6.57
C VAL A 32 -14.01 -6.79 5.94
N ARG A 33 -14.64 -6.11 5.00
CA ARG A 33 -15.80 -6.62 4.27
C ARG A 33 -15.36 -7.09 2.89
N MET A 34 -14.74 -8.27 2.83
CA MET A 34 -14.26 -8.84 1.56
C MET A 34 -15.39 -9.13 0.56
N ASP A 35 -16.60 -9.36 1.06
CA ASP A 35 -17.80 -9.50 0.22
C ASP A 35 -18.11 -8.25 -0.59
N LEU A 36 -17.62 -7.08 -0.16
CA LEU A 36 -17.82 -5.80 -0.84
C LEU A 36 -16.60 -5.35 -1.64
N ALA A 37 -15.54 -6.16 -1.70
CA ALA A 37 -14.33 -5.79 -2.41
C ALA A 37 -14.60 -5.59 -3.90
N GLY A 38 -14.19 -4.44 -4.43
CA GLY A 38 -14.25 -4.14 -5.85
C GLY A 38 -13.00 -4.60 -6.60
N ASP A 39 -12.93 -4.24 -7.87
CA ASP A 39 -11.77 -4.60 -8.71
C ASP A 39 -10.57 -3.69 -8.50
N GLY A 40 -10.77 -2.55 -7.81
CA GLY A 40 -9.70 -1.60 -7.55
C GLY A 40 -9.16 -0.90 -8.79
N GLN A 41 -9.95 -0.85 -9.85
CA GLN A 41 -9.56 -0.19 -11.09
C GLN A 41 -9.68 1.32 -10.97
N PHE A 42 -8.82 2.01 -11.71
CA PHE A 42 -8.85 3.47 -11.75
C PHE A 42 -8.70 3.95 -13.19
N SER A 43 -9.24 5.14 -13.45
CA SER A 43 -9.17 5.77 -14.76
C SER A 43 -7.93 6.66 -14.86
N LYS A 44 -7.30 6.65 -16.03
CA LYS A 44 -6.21 7.57 -16.33
C LYS A 44 -6.76 8.98 -16.59
N PHE A 45 -5.87 9.96 -16.45
CA PHE A 45 -6.19 11.33 -16.87
C PHE A 45 -6.35 11.41 -18.38
N GLY A 46 -7.20 12.31 -18.85
CA GLY A 46 -7.34 12.60 -20.26
C GLY A 46 -6.19 13.42 -20.85
N ILE A 47 -5.30 13.92 -20.00
CA ILE A 47 -4.13 14.70 -20.40
C ILE A 47 -2.89 13.84 -20.13
N GLU A 48 -2.15 13.51 -21.20
CA GLU A 48 -1.03 12.58 -21.10
C GLU A 48 0.08 13.08 -20.17
N GLY A 49 0.34 14.39 -20.14
CA GLY A 49 1.34 14.96 -19.25
C GLY A 49 1.06 14.73 -17.76
N LEU A 50 -0.21 14.50 -17.39
CA LEU A 50 -0.58 14.12 -16.02
C LEU A 50 -0.31 12.65 -15.75
N ASN A 51 -0.50 11.78 -16.73
CA ASN A 51 -0.21 10.35 -16.60
C ASN A 51 1.29 10.09 -16.53
N THR A 52 2.08 10.84 -17.29
CA THR A 52 3.55 10.71 -17.32
C THR A 52 4.25 11.54 -16.25
N LYS A 53 3.50 12.26 -15.43
CA LYS A 53 4.01 13.07 -14.32
C LYS A 53 4.88 14.25 -14.75
N VAL A 54 4.67 14.77 -15.95
CA VAL A 54 5.20 16.07 -16.34
C VAL A 54 4.61 17.16 -15.44
N ALA A 55 3.33 17.04 -15.15
CA ALA A 55 2.64 17.86 -14.16
C ALA A 55 1.88 16.95 -13.19
N TRP A 56 1.53 17.49 -12.02
CA TRP A 56 0.80 16.77 -11.01
C TRP A 56 -0.38 17.60 -10.51
N LEU A 57 -1.49 16.92 -10.23
CA LEU A 57 -2.62 17.50 -9.52
C LEU A 57 -3.28 16.40 -8.67
N PRO A 58 -4.01 16.79 -7.61
CA PRO A 58 -4.79 15.83 -6.83
C PRO A 58 -5.85 15.17 -7.69
N ARG A 59 -6.05 13.87 -7.46
CA ARG A 59 -7.10 13.11 -8.16
C ARG A 59 -8.48 13.44 -7.57
N ASP A 60 -9.48 13.56 -8.43
CA ASP A 60 -10.87 13.53 -8.01
C ASP A 60 -11.29 12.06 -7.91
N TRP A 61 -11.30 11.53 -6.69
CA TRP A 61 -11.54 10.11 -6.42
C TRP A 61 -12.87 9.61 -6.98
N SER A 62 -13.90 10.44 -6.97
CA SER A 62 -15.20 10.07 -7.51
C SER A 62 -15.19 9.89 -9.02
N LYS A 63 -14.24 10.51 -9.71
CA LYS A 63 -14.11 10.43 -11.18
C LYS A 63 -13.13 9.37 -11.63
N VAL A 64 -12.11 9.07 -10.84
CA VAL A 64 -11.06 8.14 -11.24
C VAL A 64 -11.19 6.75 -10.66
N THR A 65 -12.00 6.57 -9.59
CA THR A 65 -12.21 5.27 -8.96
C THR A 65 -13.69 4.94 -8.88
N GLN A 66 -14.01 3.64 -8.75
CA GLN A 66 -15.38 3.20 -8.52
C GLN A 66 -15.79 3.37 -7.05
N ASP A 67 -14.88 3.05 -6.15
CA ASP A 67 -15.17 2.93 -4.71
C ASP A 67 -13.98 3.36 -3.85
N THR A 68 -13.14 4.24 -4.36
CA THR A 68 -11.91 4.73 -3.76
C THR A 68 -10.74 3.73 -3.74
N GLY A 69 -10.99 2.45 -3.99
CA GLY A 69 -9.92 1.45 -4.06
C GLY A 69 -9.11 1.55 -5.34
N VAL A 70 -7.78 1.52 -5.22
CA VAL A 70 -6.85 1.47 -6.35
C VAL A 70 -5.83 0.38 -6.06
N GLY A 71 -5.92 -0.71 -6.79
CA GLY A 71 -5.12 -1.91 -6.59
C GLY A 71 -5.98 -3.15 -6.81
N TYR A 72 -5.71 -4.22 -6.07
CA TYR A 72 -6.44 -5.48 -6.25
C TYR A 72 -6.89 -6.04 -4.90
N PRO A 73 -7.88 -5.43 -4.23
CA PRO A 73 -8.29 -5.86 -2.88
C PRO A 73 -8.79 -7.31 -2.86
N LYS A 74 -9.37 -7.81 -3.96
CA LYS A 74 -9.86 -9.19 -4.04
C LYS A 74 -8.75 -10.22 -3.89
N LYS A 75 -7.51 -9.86 -4.15
CA LYS A 75 -6.35 -10.76 -3.98
C LYS A 75 -5.76 -10.72 -2.58
N ALA A 76 -6.28 -9.88 -1.71
CA ALA A 76 -5.80 -9.76 -0.35
C ALA A 76 -6.07 -11.02 0.47
N THR A 77 -5.10 -11.39 1.30
CA THR A 77 -5.25 -12.47 2.28
C THR A 77 -4.57 -12.09 3.58
N ALA A 78 -5.07 -12.61 4.69
CA ALA A 78 -4.46 -12.41 5.99
C ALA A 78 -3.00 -12.92 6.01
N GLU A 79 -2.72 -14.02 5.35
CA GLU A 79 -1.38 -14.61 5.29
C GLU A 79 -0.38 -13.68 4.58
N LYS A 80 -0.78 -13.05 3.49
CA LYS A 80 0.06 -12.05 2.81
C LYS A 80 0.38 -10.88 3.74
N GLY A 81 -0.62 -10.39 4.46
CA GLY A 81 -0.44 -9.31 5.43
C GLY A 81 0.50 -9.71 6.55
N ARG A 82 0.34 -10.91 7.10
CA ARG A 82 1.22 -11.46 8.14
C ARG A 82 2.67 -11.51 7.68
N ARG A 83 2.92 -12.11 6.53
CA ARG A 83 4.27 -12.25 5.99
C ARG A 83 4.94 -10.90 5.75
N TYR A 84 4.19 -9.96 5.20
CA TYR A 84 4.73 -8.62 4.93
C TYR A 84 5.08 -7.89 6.23
N MET A 85 4.19 -7.90 7.19
CA MET A 85 4.43 -7.20 8.46
C MET A 85 5.53 -7.86 9.29
N GLU A 86 5.67 -9.18 9.23
CA GLU A 86 6.80 -9.86 9.86
C GLU A 86 8.14 -9.46 9.24
N ALA A 87 8.17 -9.06 7.97
CA ALA A 87 9.37 -8.53 7.32
C ALA A 87 9.59 -7.05 7.62
N VAL A 88 8.53 -6.26 7.72
CA VAL A 88 8.59 -4.80 7.89
C VAL A 88 8.88 -4.40 9.33
N ILE A 89 8.21 -5.01 10.30
CA ILE A 89 8.31 -4.62 11.71
C ILE A 89 9.74 -4.62 12.23
N PRO A 90 10.56 -5.67 11.99
CA PRO A 90 11.95 -5.65 12.47
C PRO A 90 12.77 -4.49 11.94
N LYS A 91 12.51 -4.05 10.72
CA LYS A 91 13.22 -2.91 10.13
C LYS A 91 12.81 -1.59 10.77
N ILE A 92 11.53 -1.43 11.04
CA ILE A 92 11.03 -0.25 11.76
C ILE A 92 11.58 -0.23 13.18
N LEU A 93 11.58 -1.38 13.85
CA LEU A 93 12.13 -1.50 15.21
C LEU A 93 13.61 -1.12 15.23
N GLN A 94 14.38 -1.62 14.29
CA GLN A 94 15.82 -1.30 14.22
C GLN A 94 16.05 0.19 14.01
N PHE A 95 15.24 0.81 13.14
CA PHE A 95 15.32 2.25 12.94
C PHE A 95 15.02 3.01 14.25
N VAL A 96 13.97 2.64 14.96
CA VAL A 96 13.60 3.30 16.24
C VAL A 96 14.73 3.15 17.26
N ILE A 97 15.31 1.96 17.38
CA ILE A 97 16.43 1.71 18.30
C ILE A 97 17.61 2.59 17.92
N ASP A 98 17.99 2.61 16.66
CA ASP A 98 19.13 3.40 16.18
C ASP A 98 18.88 4.89 16.38
N PHE A 99 17.68 5.36 16.07
CA PHE A 99 17.31 6.77 16.23
C PHE A 99 17.41 7.24 17.67
N THR A 100 17.06 6.37 18.64
CA THR A 100 17.14 6.73 20.05
C THR A 100 18.55 6.67 20.62
N ASN A 101 19.43 5.87 20.06
CA ASN A 101 20.73 5.56 20.68
C ASN A 101 21.95 6.06 19.89
N LYS A 102 21.78 6.51 18.66
CA LYS A 102 22.88 6.91 17.79
C LYS A 102 22.76 8.36 17.35
N GLU A 103 23.90 8.91 16.97
CA GLU A 103 23.93 10.24 16.34
C GLU A 103 23.35 10.13 14.92
N ILE A 104 22.63 11.17 14.52
CA ILE A 104 22.03 11.22 13.17
C ILE A 104 23.09 11.27 12.10
N TYR A 105 24.15 12.05 12.34
CA TYR A 105 25.24 12.19 11.38
C TYR A 105 26.47 11.44 11.86
N ASN A 106 27.09 10.71 10.94
CA ASN A 106 28.39 10.12 11.19
C ASN A 106 29.44 11.24 11.37
N GLN A 107 30.12 11.20 12.51
CA GLN A 107 31.23 12.12 12.78
C GLN A 107 32.53 11.35 12.66
N SER A 108 33.14 11.44 11.51
CA SER A 108 34.45 10.82 11.26
C SER A 108 35.58 11.80 11.48
#